data_eb16adcdbb288306a6a488533d28a15b
#
_entry.id   eb16adcdbb288306a6a488533d28a15b
#
_cell.length_a   1.000
_cell.length_b   1.000
_cell.length_c   1.000
_cell.angle_alpha   90.00
_cell.angle_beta   90.00
_cell.angle_gamma   90.00
#
_symmetry.space_group_name_H-M   'P 1'
#
loop_
_entity.id
_entity.type
_entity.pdbx_description
1 polymer ?
#
loop_
_entity_poly.entity_id
_entity_poly.type
_entity_poly.pdbx_seq_one_letter_code
_entity_poly.pdbx_strand_id
1 'polypeptide(L)'
;MSPWEIWPIIWWSTRGNRMEQSQRSAEYVFQGTMYFFRREKIQCRYQFALQDTVEPALLQRALNEALSAAPYYRVQLVWEKRDAFLEPNPNPCLVYAGSAMRAIPEETNGYLFSVSCEGDTVYFDWYHFLMDGRGVSSLLTRILELYCNLRYSTAFANPPIVCSPPYDIKAMMEKYPAPAAGESTLQRDVVQIWEGRMRRTRVRLTKQSLVDCAVENSVKPFTALAGLLSLALRGYLGKDETQYSYSADTRKAVGVPDALYNCVCSFQDSVKLTDSTRLADIVPAMDASVRRNLQPEAQLRQMAQQMAWVYKVDQQKAPLRIKQRVFQMGEYISGVPADFWLSYLGNPLLPATPELQQYIRDFNVWVPPDGGSMGVEASSLNGVITLCIENKAEMPGLAAAIRTAFEKEGITVLEAEDLDG
;
A
#
# COMPACT_ATOMS: atom_id res chain seq x y z
N MET A 1 10.19 -10.89 34.92
CA MET A 1 10.84 -11.43 33.72
C MET A 1 10.85 -10.32 32.70
N SER A 2 11.99 -9.85 32.24
CA SER A 2 12.15 -8.61 31.48
C SER A 2 11.88 -8.83 29.98
N PRO A 3 11.25 -7.89 29.26
CA PRO A 3 10.89 -8.05 27.86
C PRO A 3 12.02 -7.57 26.91
N TRP A 4 13.23 -8.00 27.11
CA TRP A 4 14.38 -7.66 26.27
C TRP A 4 14.99 -8.93 25.66
N GLU A 5 14.22 -9.76 24.99
CA GLU A 5 14.78 -10.81 24.14
C GLU A 5 15.21 -10.21 22.81
N ILE A 6 16.51 -10.14 22.73
CA ILE A 6 17.35 -9.69 21.63
C ILE A 6 17.17 -10.65 20.47
N TRP A 7 16.70 -10.15 19.32
CA TRP A 7 16.72 -10.89 18.07
C TRP A 7 18.14 -11.24 17.69
N PRO A 8 18.46 -12.51 17.34
CA PRO A 8 19.78 -12.89 16.92
C PRO A 8 20.14 -12.20 15.62
N ILE A 9 21.21 -11.41 15.64
CA ILE A 9 21.82 -10.85 14.45
C ILE A 9 22.53 -12.01 13.75
N ILE A 10 21.91 -12.56 12.73
CA ILE A 10 22.59 -13.49 11.83
C ILE A 10 23.57 -12.65 11.00
N TRP A 11 24.81 -12.73 11.36
CA TRP A 11 25.91 -12.23 10.55
C TRP A 11 26.07 -13.14 9.35
N TRP A 12 25.53 -12.76 8.21
CA TRP A 12 25.92 -13.35 6.95
C TRP A 12 27.26 -12.78 6.53
N SER A 13 28.33 -13.47 6.96
CA SER A 13 29.66 -13.26 6.41
C SER A 13 29.80 -14.11 5.15
N THR A 14 29.28 -13.64 4.05
CA THR A 14 29.71 -14.12 2.74
C THR A 14 30.86 -13.24 2.27
N ARG A 15 32.09 -13.71 2.43
CA ARG A 15 33.23 -13.29 1.63
C ARG A 15 33.01 -13.81 0.19
N GLY A 16 32.12 -13.20 -0.55
CA GLY A 16 31.94 -13.39 -1.99
C GLY A 16 32.03 -12.02 -2.63
N ASN A 17 32.86 -11.91 -3.64
CA ASN A 17 33.14 -10.76 -4.51
C ASN A 17 32.26 -9.55 -4.25
N ARG A 18 32.80 -8.51 -3.58
CA ARG A 18 32.15 -7.19 -3.53
C ARG A 18 31.95 -6.75 -4.98
N MET A 19 30.68 -6.68 -5.41
CA MET A 19 30.36 -6.03 -6.67
C MET A 19 30.93 -4.63 -6.69
N GLU A 20 31.34 -4.18 -7.86
CA GLU A 20 31.86 -2.82 -8.03
C GLU A 20 30.84 -1.80 -7.50
N GLN A 21 31.30 -0.78 -6.83
CA GLN A 21 30.47 0.27 -6.22
C GLN A 21 29.49 0.94 -7.21
N SER A 22 29.79 0.86 -8.51
CA SER A 22 28.96 1.35 -9.63
C SER A 22 27.62 0.60 -9.82
N GLN A 23 27.41 -0.57 -9.20
CA GLN A 23 26.18 -1.36 -9.29
C GLN A 23 25.21 -1.14 -8.12
N ARG A 24 25.60 -0.33 -7.13
CA ARG A 24 24.76 0.00 -5.97
C ARG A 24 23.95 1.27 -6.25
N SER A 25 22.68 1.25 -5.87
CA SER A 25 21.83 2.44 -5.90
C SER A 25 21.33 2.80 -4.51
N ALA A 26 21.75 3.95 -4.01
CA ALA A 26 21.18 4.58 -2.82
C ALA A 26 19.96 5.46 -3.16
N GLU A 27 19.81 5.84 -4.40
CA GLU A 27 18.78 6.80 -4.86
C GLU A 27 17.36 6.26 -4.65
N TYR A 28 17.12 5.01 -5.07
CA TYR A 28 15.81 4.37 -4.88
C TYR A 28 15.52 4.03 -3.42
N VAL A 29 16.54 3.85 -2.58
CA VAL A 29 16.39 3.53 -1.16
C VAL A 29 15.66 4.65 -0.44
N PHE A 30 15.99 5.91 -0.73
CA PHE A 30 15.37 7.04 -0.06
C PHE A 30 13.84 7.05 -0.19
N GLN A 31 13.31 6.67 -1.33
CA GLN A 31 11.86 6.63 -1.57
C GLN A 31 11.12 5.61 -0.68
N GLY A 32 11.83 4.60 -0.20
CA GLY A 32 11.33 3.60 0.74
C GLY A 32 11.75 3.82 2.20
N THR A 33 12.62 4.80 2.47
CA THR A 33 13.29 4.98 3.78
C THR A 33 12.30 5.10 4.94
N MET A 34 11.14 5.71 4.74
CA MET A 34 10.07 5.78 5.74
C MET A 34 9.69 4.38 6.25
N TYR A 35 9.44 3.44 5.35
CA TYR A 35 9.10 2.05 5.68
C TYR A 35 10.27 1.29 6.30
N PHE A 36 11.50 1.61 5.89
CA PHE A 36 12.71 1.01 6.44
C PHE A 36 12.99 1.47 7.88
N PHE A 37 12.64 2.71 8.22
CA PHE A 37 12.86 3.25 9.57
C PHE A 37 11.77 2.87 10.56
N ARG A 38 10.63 2.37 10.13
CA ARG A 38 9.54 1.94 11.00
C ARG A 38 9.92 0.75 11.88
N ARG A 39 9.21 0.61 12.99
CA ARG A 39 9.44 -0.48 13.94
C ARG A 39 9.09 -1.84 13.34
N GLU A 40 7.96 -1.91 12.63
CA GLU A 40 7.46 -3.12 12.00
C GLU A 40 7.67 -3.05 10.50
N LYS A 41 8.07 -4.17 9.90
CA LYS A 41 8.11 -4.29 8.44
C LYS A 41 6.68 -4.32 7.92
N ILE A 42 6.31 -3.36 7.09
CA ILE A 42 5.02 -3.37 6.41
C ILE A 42 5.10 -4.34 5.24
N GLN A 43 4.62 -5.56 5.45
CA GLN A 43 4.46 -6.55 4.39
C GLN A 43 3.01 -6.56 3.93
N CYS A 44 2.80 -6.33 2.65
CA CYS A 44 1.50 -6.27 2.02
C CYS A 44 1.28 -7.50 1.15
N ARG A 45 0.02 -7.79 0.82
CA ARG A 45 -0.35 -8.93 -0.01
C ARG A 45 -1.36 -8.56 -1.07
N TYR A 46 -1.09 -8.93 -2.32
CA TYR A 46 -2.07 -9.10 -3.39
C TYR A 46 -2.42 -10.58 -3.52
N GLN A 47 -3.70 -10.87 -3.66
CA GLN A 47 -4.23 -12.21 -3.80
C GLN A 47 -5.15 -12.27 -5.00
N PHE A 48 -4.78 -13.01 -6.03
CA PHE A 48 -5.57 -13.23 -7.24
C PHE A 48 -6.11 -14.67 -7.28
N ALA A 49 -7.41 -14.83 -7.30
CA ALA A 49 -8.04 -16.10 -7.64
C ALA A 49 -8.20 -16.18 -9.15
N LEU A 50 -7.59 -17.18 -9.78
CA LEU A 50 -7.70 -17.45 -11.20
C LEU A 50 -8.96 -18.30 -11.49
N GLN A 51 -9.28 -18.48 -12.77
CA GLN A 51 -10.40 -19.33 -13.17
C GLN A 51 -10.09 -20.82 -12.96
N ASP A 52 -8.81 -21.21 -13.12
CA ASP A 52 -8.35 -22.58 -13.00
C ASP A 52 -7.26 -22.73 -11.95
N THR A 53 -7.03 -23.96 -11.51
CA THR A 53 -5.91 -24.30 -10.61
C THR A 53 -4.58 -23.85 -11.21
N VAL A 54 -3.78 -23.18 -10.41
CA VAL A 54 -2.46 -22.67 -10.80
C VAL A 54 -1.48 -23.81 -10.99
N GLU A 55 -0.75 -23.77 -12.11
CA GLU A 55 0.38 -24.66 -12.37
C GLU A 55 1.69 -23.99 -11.88
N PRO A 56 2.27 -24.44 -10.75
CA PRO A 56 3.43 -23.75 -10.16
C PRO A 56 4.64 -23.68 -11.10
N ALA A 57 4.86 -24.70 -11.93
CA ALA A 57 5.96 -24.73 -12.89
C ALA A 57 5.81 -23.66 -13.99
N LEU A 58 4.58 -23.43 -14.47
CA LEU A 58 4.31 -22.38 -15.45
C LEU A 58 4.41 -21.00 -14.81
N LEU A 59 3.92 -20.85 -13.57
CA LEU A 59 4.05 -19.59 -12.82
C LEU A 59 5.53 -19.25 -12.56
N GLN A 60 6.37 -20.23 -12.23
CA GLN A 60 7.82 -20.04 -12.09
C GLN A 60 8.48 -19.58 -13.40
N ARG A 61 8.10 -20.16 -14.53
CA ARG A 61 8.60 -19.72 -15.83
C ARG A 61 8.18 -18.30 -16.16
N ALA A 62 6.91 -17.97 -15.94
CA ALA A 62 6.37 -16.61 -16.12
C ALA A 62 7.09 -15.58 -15.24
N LEU A 63 7.34 -15.92 -13.96
CA LEU A 63 8.10 -15.07 -13.04
C LEU A 63 9.52 -14.81 -13.55
N ASN A 64 10.24 -15.85 -13.99
CA ASN A 64 11.60 -15.71 -14.50
C ASN A 64 11.63 -14.83 -15.76
N GLU A 65 10.68 -15.01 -16.65
CA GLU A 65 10.57 -14.23 -17.88
C GLU A 65 10.21 -12.76 -17.58
N ALA A 66 9.24 -12.50 -16.70
CA ALA A 66 8.90 -11.15 -16.29
C ALA A 66 10.10 -10.42 -15.67
N LEU A 67 10.83 -11.07 -14.78
CA LEU A 67 12.01 -10.49 -14.14
C LEU A 67 13.17 -10.24 -15.09
N SER A 68 13.28 -10.99 -16.18
CA SER A 68 14.31 -10.72 -17.20
C SER A 68 14.12 -9.36 -17.88
N ALA A 69 12.87 -8.90 -18.00
CA ALA A 69 12.50 -7.60 -18.57
C ALA A 69 12.33 -6.48 -17.53
N ALA A 70 12.56 -6.77 -16.25
CA ALA A 70 12.26 -5.87 -15.16
C ALA A 70 13.39 -5.79 -14.12
N PRO A 71 14.54 -5.19 -14.44
CA PRO A 71 15.74 -5.18 -13.59
C PRO A 71 15.51 -4.49 -12.24
N TYR A 72 14.62 -3.51 -12.14
CA TYR A 72 14.29 -2.84 -10.87
C TYR A 72 13.88 -3.81 -9.76
N TYR A 73 13.20 -4.90 -10.08
CA TYR A 73 12.72 -5.86 -9.09
C TYR A 73 13.75 -6.95 -8.75
N ARG A 74 14.84 -7.05 -9.52
CA ARG A 74 15.92 -8.03 -9.29
C ARG A 74 16.98 -7.50 -8.35
N VAL A 75 16.56 -7.01 -7.21
CA VAL A 75 17.44 -6.36 -6.23
C VAL A 75 17.30 -6.99 -4.85
N GLN A 76 18.34 -6.82 -4.05
CA GLN A 76 18.36 -7.06 -2.62
C GLN A 76 18.73 -5.78 -1.88
N LEU A 77 18.26 -5.65 -0.64
CA LEU A 77 18.61 -4.55 0.24
C LEU A 77 19.86 -4.92 1.03
N VAL A 78 20.91 -4.15 0.87
CA VAL A 78 22.16 -4.26 1.62
C VAL A 78 22.32 -3.02 2.47
N TRP A 79 22.68 -3.18 3.73
CA TRP A 79 22.97 -2.08 4.63
C TRP A 79 24.35 -2.19 5.23
N GLU A 80 24.98 -1.05 5.36
CA GLU A 80 26.23 -0.86 6.06
C GLU A 80 25.97 -0.13 7.39
N LYS A 81 27.02 0.28 8.06
CA LYS A 81 26.88 0.93 9.37
C LYS A 81 25.97 2.16 9.37
N ARG A 82 25.95 2.93 8.29
CA ARG A 82 25.24 4.23 8.18
C ARG A 82 24.23 4.31 7.05
N ASP A 83 24.42 3.54 6.02
CA ASP A 83 23.73 3.68 4.75
C ASP A 83 23.12 2.35 4.31
N ALA A 84 22.06 2.44 3.50
CA ALA A 84 21.42 1.31 2.84
C ALA A 84 21.51 1.47 1.32
N PHE A 85 21.55 0.34 0.61
CA PHE A 85 21.70 0.30 -0.85
C PHE A 85 20.83 -0.80 -1.42
N LEU A 86 20.30 -0.56 -2.62
CA LEU A 86 19.82 -1.63 -3.49
C LEU A 86 20.96 -2.07 -4.40
N GLU A 87 21.18 -3.37 -4.48
CA GLU A 87 22.12 -3.96 -5.42
C GLU A 87 21.49 -5.16 -6.13
N PRO A 88 21.98 -5.54 -7.32
CA PRO A 88 21.46 -6.71 -8.03
C PRO A 88 21.48 -7.95 -7.14
N ASN A 89 20.36 -8.68 -7.12
CA ASN A 89 20.28 -9.95 -6.42
C ASN A 89 20.67 -11.09 -7.36
N PRO A 90 21.78 -11.82 -7.09
CA PRO A 90 22.23 -12.94 -7.93
C PRO A 90 21.43 -14.22 -7.72
N ASN A 91 20.65 -14.30 -6.64
CA ASN A 91 19.92 -15.50 -6.28
C ASN A 91 18.69 -15.72 -7.21
N PRO A 92 18.21 -16.95 -7.36
CA PRO A 92 16.96 -17.21 -8.06
C PRO A 92 15.76 -16.70 -7.27
N CYS A 93 14.81 -16.06 -7.97
CA CYS A 93 13.49 -15.75 -7.42
C CYS A 93 12.59 -16.98 -7.59
N LEU A 94 12.05 -17.50 -6.51
CA LEU A 94 11.28 -18.75 -6.52
C LEU A 94 9.79 -18.50 -6.34
N VAL A 95 8.97 -19.33 -6.99
CA VAL A 95 7.56 -19.50 -6.65
C VAL A 95 7.45 -20.50 -5.51
N TYR A 96 6.73 -20.16 -4.48
CA TYR A 96 6.56 -20.98 -3.29
C TYR A 96 5.19 -21.65 -3.26
N ALA A 97 5.09 -22.81 -2.61
CA ALA A 97 3.82 -23.48 -2.37
C ALA A 97 3.14 -22.94 -1.09
N GLY A 98 1.80 -22.90 -1.12
CA GLY A 98 0.96 -22.52 0.03
C GLY A 98 0.66 -21.02 0.10
N SER A 99 -0.26 -20.70 1.00
CA SER A 99 -0.80 -19.34 1.22
C SER A 99 -0.10 -18.57 2.34
N ALA A 100 0.78 -19.21 3.11
CA ALA A 100 1.47 -18.56 4.23
C ALA A 100 2.40 -17.43 3.73
N MET A 101 2.29 -16.25 4.34
CA MET A 101 3.18 -15.13 4.09
C MET A 101 4.58 -15.46 4.62
N ARG A 102 5.59 -15.22 3.78
CA ARG A 102 7.00 -15.45 4.14
C ARG A 102 7.64 -14.20 4.72
N ALA A 103 8.61 -14.38 5.61
CA ALA A 103 9.42 -13.27 6.09
C ALA A 103 10.30 -12.73 4.94
N ILE A 104 10.10 -11.47 4.57
CA ILE A 104 10.83 -10.78 3.51
C ILE A 104 11.90 -9.89 4.15
N PRO A 105 13.18 -9.95 3.74
CA PRO A 105 13.77 -10.78 2.67
C PRO A 105 14.36 -12.11 3.17
N GLU A 106 14.16 -12.48 4.42
CA GLU A 106 14.88 -13.57 5.08
C GLU A 106 14.56 -14.94 4.48
N GLU A 107 13.31 -15.15 4.03
CA GLU A 107 12.84 -16.43 3.47
C GLU A 107 12.60 -16.36 1.95
N THR A 108 13.04 -15.28 1.30
CA THR A 108 12.78 -15.02 -0.12
C THR A 108 14.05 -14.88 -0.97
N ASN A 109 15.13 -15.58 -0.60
CA ASN A 109 16.45 -15.48 -1.26
C ASN A 109 16.97 -14.04 -1.39
N GLY A 110 16.63 -13.16 -0.43
CA GLY A 110 17.01 -11.76 -0.44
C GLY A 110 16.12 -10.84 -1.28
N TYR A 111 15.15 -11.38 -2.02
CA TYR A 111 14.16 -10.55 -2.72
C TYR A 111 13.26 -9.81 -1.73
N LEU A 112 12.85 -8.60 -2.10
CA LEU A 112 11.95 -7.76 -1.30
C LEU A 112 10.47 -8.02 -1.59
N PHE A 113 10.18 -9.13 -2.25
CA PHE A 113 8.85 -9.67 -2.51
C PHE A 113 8.91 -11.19 -2.62
N SER A 114 7.74 -11.84 -2.58
CA SER A 114 7.58 -13.26 -2.86
C SER A 114 6.36 -13.52 -3.74
N VAL A 115 6.42 -14.60 -4.51
CA VAL A 115 5.28 -15.13 -5.26
C VAL A 115 5.02 -16.54 -4.75
N SER A 116 3.77 -16.83 -4.37
CA SER A 116 3.36 -18.17 -3.98
C SER A 116 2.01 -18.53 -4.60
N CYS A 117 1.65 -19.80 -4.57
CA CYS A 117 0.34 -20.25 -5.05
C CYS A 117 -0.19 -21.43 -4.25
N GLU A 118 -1.53 -21.48 -4.14
CA GLU A 118 -2.28 -22.58 -3.52
C GLU A 118 -3.63 -22.72 -4.23
N GLY A 119 -3.93 -23.92 -4.72
CA GLY A 119 -5.15 -24.16 -5.50
C GLY A 119 -5.21 -23.29 -6.76
N ASP A 120 -6.22 -22.48 -6.87
CA ASP A 120 -6.42 -21.52 -7.97
C ASP A 120 -5.89 -20.11 -7.68
N THR A 121 -5.23 -19.92 -6.55
CA THR A 121 -4.87 -18.60 -6.04
C THR A 121 -3.37 -18.34 -6.13
N VAL A 122 -3.02 -17.17 -6.66
CA VAL A 122 -1.67 -16.60 -6.68
C VAL A 122 -1.59 -15.51 -5.60
N TYR A 123 -0.57 -15.58 -4.77
CA TYR A 123 -0.23 -14.59 -3.75
C TYR A 123 1.03 -13.86 -4.18
N PHE A 124 1.01 -12.55 -4.04
CA PHE A 124 2.17 -11.68 -4.22
C PHE A 124 2.35 -10.86 -2.95
N ASP A 125 3.39 -11.19 -2.18
CA ASP A 125 3.73 -10.47 -0.97
C ASP A 125 4.91 -9.57 -1.22
N TRP A 126 4.91 -8.36 -0.65
CA TRP A 126 6.04 -7.46 -0.79
C TRP A 126 6.30 -6.65 0.47
N TYR A 127 7.55 -6.31 0.69
CA TYR A 127 7.93 -5.31 1.66
C TYR A 127 7.68 -3.92 1.06
N HIS A 128 6.80 -3.14 1.68
CA HIS A 128 6.35 -1.84 1.17
C HIS A 128 7.49 -0.83 0.95
N PHE A 129 8.67 -1.11 1.51
CA PHE A 129 9.91 -0.39 1.24
C PHE A 129 10.23 -0.31 -0.26
N LEU A 130 10.10 -1.41 -1.00
CA LEU A 130 10.51 -1.48 -2.40
C LEU A 130 9.59 -0.68 -3.32
N MET A 131 8.28 -0.80 -3.11
CA MET A 131 7.28 -0.29 -4.08
C MET A 131 5.91 -0.09 -3.43
N ASP A 132 5.12 0.79 -4.03
CA ASP A 132 3.69 0.94 -3.74
C ASP A 132 2.83 0.02 -4.62
N GLY A 133 1.50 0.09 -4.45
CA GLY A 133 0.56 -0.76 -5.18
C GLY A 133 0.68 -0.67 -6.71
N ARG A 134 1.02 0.49 -7.28
CA ARG A 134 1.21 0.64 -8.73
C ARG A 134 2.50 -0.05 -9.20
N GLY A 135 3.57 0.06 -8.43
CA GLY A 135 4.81 -0.69 -8.70
C GLY A 135 4.56 -2.19 -8.68
N VAL A 136 3.80 -2.70 -7.69
CA VAL A 136 3.38 -4.10 -7.63
C VAL A 136 2.57 -4.48 -8.85
N SER A 137 1.55 -3.70 -9.19
CA SER A 137 0.66 -3.98 -10.34
C SER A 137 1.43 -4.12 -11.64
N SER A 138 2.48 -3.32 -11.85
CA SER A 138 3.31 -3.40 -13.06
C SER A 138 4.01 -4.76 -13.23
N LEU A 139 4.60 -5.30 -12.15
CA LEU A 139 5.27 -6.60 -12.20
C LEU A 139 4.26 -7.75 -12.23
N LEU A 140 3.27 -7.70 -11.34
CA LEU A 140 2.34 -8.80 -11.17
C LEU A 140 1.43 -8.99 -12.40
N THR A 141 0.95 -7.89 -13.01
CA THR A 141 0.22 -7.97 -14.28
C THR A 141 1.06 -8.69 -15.33
N ARG A 142 2.34 -8.34 -15.44
CA ARG A 142 3.24 -8.99 -16.38
C ARG A 142 3.43 -10.49 -16.10
N ILE A 143 3.57 -10.88 -14.83
CA ILE A 143 3.66 -12.29 -14.45
C ILE A 143 2.39 -13.05 -14.86
N LEU A 144 1.21 -12.47 -14.62
CA LEU A 144 -0.07 -13.09 -14.98
C LEU A 144 -0.27 -13.17 -16.49
N GLU A 145 0.10 -12.15 -17.26
CA GLU A 145 0.07 -12.15 -18.73
C GLU A 145 0.93 -13.29 -19.29
N LEU A 146 2.18 -13.41 -18.83
CA LEU A 146 3.10 -14.44 -19.26
C LEU A 146 2.66 -15.84 -18.80
N TYR A 147 2.06 -15.95 -17.62
CA TYR A 147 1.44 -17.18 -17.17
C TYR A 147 0.30 -17.60 -18.11
N CYS A 148 -0.58 -16.66 -18.50
CA CYS A 148 -1.65 -16.93 -19.46
C CYS A 148 -1.12 -17.33 -20.84
N ASN A 149 -0.01 -16.74 -21.31
CA ASN A 149 0.65 -17.18 -22.55
C ASN A 149 1.05 -18.67 -22.49
N LEU A 150 1.60 -19.08 -21.36
CA LEU A 150 2.05 -20.46 -21.17
C LEU A 150 0.89 -21.44 -20.93
N ARG A 151 -0.16 -21.01 -20.27
CA ARG A 151 -1.28 -21.86 -19.84
C ARG A 151 -2.38 -21.97 -20.90
N TYR A 152 -2.69 -20.83 -21.56
CA TYR A 152 -3.86 -20.71 -22.44
C TYR A 152 -3.48 -20.35 -23.88
N SER A 153 -2.18 -20.34 -24.22
CA SER A 153 -1.67 -19.99 -25.55
C SER A 153 -2.12 -18.58 -26.01
N THR A 154 -2.22 -17.63 -25.09
CA THR A 154 -2.39 -16.22 -25.40
C THR A 154 -1.10 -15.62 -25.94
N ALA A 155 -1.12 -14.36 -26.39
CA ALA A 155 0.02 -13.72 -27.02
C ALA A 155 0.32 -12.33 -26.42
N PHE A 156 0.26 -12.20 -25.07
CA PHE A 156 0.65 -10.97 -24.39
C PHE A 156 2.15 -10.68 -24.60
N ALA A 157 2.46 -9.43 -24.91
CA ALA A 157 3.83 -9.00 -25.13
C ALA A 157 4.60 -8.86 -23.80
N ASN A 158 5.93 -9.00 -23.86
CA ASN A 158 6.84 -8.77 -22.72
C ASN A 158 7.84 -7.64 -23.00
N PRO A 159 7.41 -6.38 -23.20
CA PRO A 159 8.33 -5.26 -23.35
C PRO A 159 9.06 -5.00 -22.01
N PRO A 160 10.26 -4.40 -22.04
CA PRO A 160 10.98 -4.00 -20.84
C PRO A 160 10.12 -3.12 -19.93
N ILE A 161 10.15 -3.41 -18.62
CA ILE A 161 9.54 -2.53 -17.61
C ILE A 161 10.60 -1.50 -17.20
N VAL A 162 10.36 -0.26 -17.60
CA VAL A 162 11.24 0.87 -17.30
C VAL A 162 10.84 1.50 -15.97
N CYS A 163 11.83 1.88 -15.16
CA CYS A 163 11.62 2.66 -13.94
C CYS A 163 12.18 4.07 -14.13
N SER A 164 11.36 5.09 -13.92
CA SER A 164 11.83 6.47 -13.89
C SER A 164 12.90 6.66 -12.81
N PRO A 165 13.93 7.50 -13.04
CA PRO A 165 14.87 7.85 -11.98
C PRO A 165 14.12 8.53 -10.81
N PRO A 166 14.66 8.46 -9.58
CA PRO A 166 14.07 9.14 -8.42
C PRO A 166 13.99 10.66 -8.63
N TYR A 167 12.92 11.26 -8.11
CA TYR A 167 12.78 12.73 -8.10
C TYR A 167 13.72 13.36 -7.05
N ASP A 168 14.13 14.62 -7.30
CA ASP A 168 14.98 15.38 -6.38
C ASP A 168 14.17 15.92 -5.19
N ILE A 169 14.18 15.14 -4.09
CA ILE A 169 13.48 15.51 -2.86
C ILE A 169 14.05 16.78 -2.22
N LYS A 170 15.37 17.03 -2.35
CA LYS A 170 15.99 18.21 -1.77
C LYS A 170 15.50 19.47 -2.46
N ALA A 171 15.53 19.51 -3.80
CA ALA A 171 14.99 20.63 -4.57
C ALA A 171 13.49 20.83 -4.29
N MET A 172 12.72 19.75 -4.10
CA MET A 172 11.31 19.85 -3.75
C MET A 172 11.12 20.49 -2.36
N MET A 173 11.88 20.08 -1.34
CA MET A 173 11.79 20.66 0.01
C MET A 173 12.27 22.12 0.06
N GLU A 174 13.26 22.50 -0.74
CA GLU A 174 13.70 23.89 -0.84
C GLU A 174 12.58 24.78 -1.44
N LYS A 175 11.84 24.26 -2.41
CA LYS A 175 10.71 24.96 -3.02
C LYS A 175 9.46 25.00 -2.10
N TYR A 176 9.22 23.96 -1.32
CA TYR A 176 8.06 23.80 -0.44
C TYR A 176 8.52 23.51 1.00
N PRO A 177 9.06 24.50 1.70
CA PRO A 177 9.55 24.29 3.06
C PRO A 177 8.41 23.87 3.99
N ALA A 178 8.75 23.05 4.98
CA ALA A 178 7.80 22.66 6.02
C ALA A 178 7.31 23.89 6.78
N PRO A 179 6.04 23.95 7.22
CA PRO A 179 5.54 25.05 8.04
C PRO A 179 6.35 25.16 9.33
N ALA A 180 6.43 26.37 9.87
CA ALA A 180 7.11 26.61 11.12
C ALA A 180 6.47 25.81 12.27
N ALA A 181 7.27 25.41 13.26
CA ALA A 181 6.76 24.68 14.42
C ALA A 181 5.68 25.53 15.14
N GLY A 182 4.45 25.00 15.21
CA GLY A 182 3.29 25.68 15.80
C GLY A 182 2.19 26.05 14.80
N GLU A 183 2.45 26.04 13.50
CA GLU A 183 1.44 26.33 12.47
C GLU A 183 0.63 25.09 12.04
N SER A 184 0.93 23.91 12.59
CA SER A 184 0.14 22.72 12.32
C SER A 184 -1.20 22.82 13.03
N THR A 185 -2.28 22.87 12.26
CA THR A 185 -3.67 22.87 12.76
C THR A 185 -4.17 21.48 13.16
N LEU A 186 -3.36 20.46 13.04
CA LEU A 186 -3.72 19.09 13.41
C LEU A 186 -3.73 18.94 14.94
N GLN A 187 -4.89 18.66 15.51
CA GLN A 187 -5.00 18.26 16.92
C GLN A 187 -4.22 16.95 17.12
N ARG A 188 -3.34 16.95 18.12
CA ARG A 188 -2.54 15.77 18.46
C ARG A 188 -3.35 14.93 19.45
N ASP A 189 -4.11 14.01 18.96
CA ASP A 189 -4.60 12.93 19.80
C ASP A 189 -3.49 11.91 20.05
N VAL A 190 -3.45 11.36 21.25
CA VAL A 190 -2.44 10.36 21.64
C VAL A 190 -2.62 9.14 20.74
N VAL A 191 -1.57 8.77 20.04
CA VAL A 191 -1.55 7.53 19.24
C VAL A 191 -1.81 6.36 20.17
N GLN A 192 -2.98 5.76 20.09
CA GLN A 192 -3.22 4.48 20.74
C GLN A 192 -2.44 3.40 19.98
N ILE A 193 -1.39 2.88 20.62
CA ILE A 193 -0.69 1.72 20.11
C ILE A 193 -1.60 0.52 20.36
N TRP A 194 -2.26 0.05 19.31
CA TRP A 194 -3.08 -1.15 19.40
C TRP A 194 -2.15 -2.37 19.47
N GLU A 195 -2.09 -3.01 20.61
CA GLU A 195 -1.47 -4.33 20.74
C GLU A 195 -2.55 -5.38 20.46
N GLY A 196 -2.36 -6.20 19.42
CA GLY A 196 -3.32 -7.23 19.07
C GLY A 196 -2.97 -7.98 17.80
N ARG A 197 -3.69 -9.08 17.58
CA ARG A 197 -3.62 -9.84 16.33
C ARG A 197 -4.28 -9.03 15.21
N MET A 198 -3.69 -9.06 14.01
CA MET A 198 -4.30 -8.49 12.82
C MET A 198 -5.63 -9.18 12.53
N ARG A 199 -6.67 -8.37 12.35
CA ARG A 199 -8.01 -8.82 11.98
C ARG A 199 -8.34 -8.33 10.60
N ARG A 200 -9.12 -9.12 9.88
CA ARG A 200 -9.51 -8.87 8.49
C ARG A 200 -11.01 -8.85 8.33
N THR A 201 -11.49 -7.86 7.62
CA THR A 201 -12.89 -7.76 7.18
C THR A 201 -12.89 -7.56 5.67
N ARG A 202 -13.77 -8.26 4.96
CA ARG A 202 -13.97 -8.10 3.52
C ARG A 202 -15.40 -7.67 3.23
N VAL A 203 -15.54 -6.63 2.40
CA VAL A 203 -16.85 -6.19 1.90
C VAL A 203 -16.78 -6.09 0.39
N ARG A 204 -17.75 -6.70 -0.30
CA ARG A 204 -17.86 -6.67 -1.76
C ARG A 204 -19.17 -6.02 -2.15
N LEU A 205 -19.10 -5.10 -3.09
CA LEU A 205 -20.27 -4.37 -3.59
C LEU A 205 -20.24 -4.28 -5.11
N THR A 206 -21.39 -4.04 -5.72
CA THR A 206 -21.43 -3.80 -7.15
C THR A 206 -20.79 -2.45 -7.46
N LYS A 207 -19.89 -2.42 -8.45
CA LYS A 207 -19.28 -1.17 -8.91
C LYS A 207 -20.34 -0.17 -9.37
N GLN A 208 -21.39 -0.67 -10.03
CA GLN A 208 -22.43 0.17 -10.58
C GLN A 208 -23.16 0.96 -9.48
N SER A 209 -23.57 0.32 -8.38
CA SER A 209 -24.29 1.03 -7.31
C SER A 209 -23.45 2.15 -6.67
N LEU A 210 -22.11 1.95 -6.51
CA LEU A 210 -21.24 3.03 -6.03
C LEU A 210 -21.10 4.17 -7.05
N VAL A 211 -21.04 3.83 -8.34
CA VAL A 211 -20.98 4.85 -9.42
C VAL A 211 -22.28 5.65 -9.47
N ASP A 212 -23.43 4.99 -9.40
CA ASP A 212 -24.73 5.64 -9.41
C ASP A 212 -24.89 6.57 -8.20
N CYS A 213 -24.56 6.09 -7.01
CA CYS A 213 -24.54 6.89 -5.79
C CYS A 213 -23.62 8.12 -5.92
N ALA A 214 -22.43 7.96 -6.50
CA ALA A 214 -21.51 9.07 -6.73
C ALA A 214 -22.07 10.09 -7.73
N VAL A 215 -22.72 9.61 -8.80
CA VAL A 215 -23.37 10.47 -9.81
C VAL A 215 -24.55 11.26 -9.20
N GLU A 216 -25.43 10.60 -8.44
CA GLU A 216 -26.54 11.23 -7.74
C GLU A 216 -26.08 12.36 -6.82
N ASN A 217 -24.94 12.18 -6.16
CA ASN A 217 -24.34 13.16 -5.26
C ASN A 217 -23.36 14.13 -5.97
N SER A 218 -23.17 14.02 -7.29
CA SER A 218 -22.25 14.85 -8.09
C SER A 218 -20.80 14.84 -7.62
N VAL A 219 -20.33 13.71 -7.08
CA VAL A 219 -18.97 13.50 -6.56
C VAL A 219 -18.25 12.35 -7.28
N LYS A 220 -16.98 12.11 -6.92
CA LYS A 220 -16.23 10.94 -7.42
C LYS A 220 -16.55 9.69 -6.58
N PRO A 221 -16.47 8.47 -7.16
CA PRO A 221 -16.67 7.22 -6.42
C PRO A 221 -15.80 7.08 -5.18
N PHE A 222 -14.56 7.59 -5.22
CA PHE A 222 -13.69 7.65 -4.05
C PHE A 222 -14.31 8.47 -2.90
N THR A 223 -14.84 9.66 -3.21
CA THR A 223 -15.43 10.54 -2.18
C THR A 223 -16.72 9.95 -1.61
N ALA A 224 -17.57 9.36 -2.47
CA ALA A 224 -18.75 8.64 -2.02
C ALA A 224 -18.37 7.49 -1.07
N LEU A 225 -17.35 6.70 -1.42
CA LEU A 225 -16.88 5.60 -0.58
C LEU A 225 -16.32 6.09 0.77
N ALA A 226 -15.52 7.16 0.79
CA ALA A 226 -15.01 7.77 2.01
C ALA A 226 -16.15 8.26 2.93
N GLY A 227 -17.18 8.87 2.35
CA GLY A 227 -18.38 9.30 3.07
C GLY A 227 -19.17 8.13 3.65
N LEU A 228 -19.38 7.07 2.87
CA LEU A 228 -20.07 5.84 3.29
C LEU A 228 -19.33 5.17 4.46
N LEU A 229 -18.00 5.06 4.38
CA LEU A 229 -17.18 4.52 5.46
C LEU A 229 -17.26 5.40 6.72
N SER A 230 -17.25 6.72 6.57
CA SER A 230 -17.39 7.65 7.70
C SER A 230 -18.74 7.46 8.40
N LEU A 231 -19.84 7.31 7.66
CA LEU A 231 -21.16 7.03 8.23
C LEU A 231 -21.21 5.66 8.94
N ALA A 232 -20.63 4.62 8.34
CA ALA A 232 -20.59 3.28 8.92
C ALA A 232 -19.79 3.29 10.24
N LEU A 233 -18.63 3.91 10.25
CA LEU A 233 -17.76 3.97 11.44
C LEU A 233 -18.32 4.85 12.55
N ARG A 234 -19.01 5.96 12.20
CA ARG A 234 -19.71 6.74 13.21
C ARG A 234 -20.70 5.88 14.00
N GLY A 235 -21.56 5.15 13.30
CA GLY A 235 -22.52 4.26 13.94
C GLY A 235 -21.88 3.20 14.82
N TYR A 236 -20.69 2.73 14.42
CA TYR A 236 -19.95 1.72 15.13
C TYR A 236 -19.13 2.28 16.32
N LEU A 237 -18.43 3.40 16.12
CA LEU A 237 -17.53 3.98 17.13
C LEU A 237 -18.24 4.96 18.09
N GLY A 238 -19.45 5.41 17.77
CA GLY A 238 -20.20 6.36 18.57
C GLY A 238 -19.60 7.77 18.62
N LYS A 239 -18.84 8.15 17.58
CA LYS A 239 -18.17 9.45 17.49
C LYS A 239 -18.95 10.43 16.63
N ASP A 240 -19.01 11.72 17.03
CA ASP A 240 -19.64 12.80 16.26
C ASP A 240 -18.70 13.44 15.22
N GLU A 241 -17.47 12.98 15.13
CA GLU A 241 -16.50 13.37 14.12
C GLU A 241 -15.70 12.14 13.72
N THR A 242 -15.58 11.93 12.41
CA THR A 242 -14.72 10.89 11.84
C THR A 242 -13.55 11.54 11.14
N GLN A 243 -12.35 11.13 11.51
CA GLN A 243 -11.10 11.53 10.85
C GLN A 243 -10.69 10.43 9.87
N TYR A 244 -10.40 10.81 8.64
CA TYR A 244 -9.94 9.87 7.63
C TYR A 244 -8.71 10.38 6.92
N SER A 245 -7.83 9.46 6.54
CA SER A 245 -6.71 9.75 5.67
C SER A 245 -6.83 8.96 4.37
N TYR A 246 -6.18 9.43 3.34
CA TYR A 246 -6.18 8.77 2.05
C TYR A 246 -4.87 8.99 1.30
N SER A 247 -4.53 8.02 0.46
CA SER A 247 -3.34 8.08 -0.38
C SER A 247 -3.63 8.70 -1.74
N ALA A 248 -2.68 9.48 -2.24
CA ALA A 248 -2.68 10.05 -3.58
C ALA A 248 -1.41 9.66 -4.34
N ASP A 249 -1.56 9.16 -5.57
CA ASP A 249 -0.44 8.92 -6.48
C ASP A 249 0.15 10.26 -6.93
N THR A 250 1.41 10.49 -6.65
CA THR A 250 2.11 11.75 -6.92
C THR A 250 3.00 11.71 -8.16
N ARG A 251 3.09 10.58 -8.87
CA ARG A 251 3.97 10.38 -10.03
C ARG A 251 3.86 11.51 -11.06
N LYS A 252 2.63 11.89 -11.38
CA LYS A 252 2.38 12.99 -12.32
C LYS A 252 2.86 14.34 -11.77
N ALA A 253 2.64 14.59 -10.49
CA ALA A 253 3.03 15.85 -9.85
C ALA A 253 4.55 16.00 -9.74
N VAL A 254 5.27 14.91 -9.41
CA VAL A 254 6.74 14.91 -9.32
C VAL A 254 7.46 14.65 -10.65
N GLY A 255 6.72 14.37 -11.74
CA GLY A 255 7.30 14.21 -13.09
C GLY A 255 7.99 12.86 -13.34
N VAL A 256 7.58 11.80 -12.65
CA VAL A 256 8.15 10.44 -12.77
C VAL A 256 7.06 9.41 -13.11
N PRO A 257 6.43 9.48 -14.27
CA PRO A 257 5.24 8.70 -14.60
C PRO A 257 5.43 7.19 -14.51
N ASP A 258 6.65 6.71 -14.77
CA ASP A 258 6.99 5.29 -14.79
C ASP A 258 7.72 4.84 -13.52
N ALA A 259 7.63 5.60 -12.42
CA ALA A 259 8.24 5.21 -11.17
C ALA A 259 7.62 3.92 -10.64
N LEU A 260 8.46 2.96 -10.26
CA LEU A 260 8.06 1.67 -9.66
C LEU A 260 8.20 1.72 -8.13
N TYR A 261 9.01 2.62 -7.61
CA TYR A 261 9.17 2.89 -6.18
C TYR A 261 7.99 3.67 -5.60
N ASN A 262 8.00 3.89 -4.28
CA ASN A 262 6.92 4.59 -3.59
C ASN A 262 6.77 6.04 -4.07
N CYS A 263 5.64 6.37 -4.66
CA CYS A 263 5.27 7.69 -5.15
C CYS A 263 3.87 8.09 -4.68
N VAL A 264 3.65 7.98 -3.38
CA VAL A 264 2.38 8.33 -2.74
C VAL A 264 2.60 9.36 -1.65
N CYS A 265 1.63 10.26 -1.48
CA CYS A 265 1.50 11.06 -0.28
C CYS A 265 0.13 10.82 0.36
N SER A 266 0.02 11.09 1.66
CA SER A 266 -1.24 10.95 2.40
C SER A 266 -1.79 12.31 2.75
N PHE A 267 -3.08 12.48 2.58
CA PHE A 267 -3.84 13.61 3.08
C PHE A 267 -4.75 13.14 4.21
N GLN A 268 -5.03 14.02 5.15
CA GLN A 268 -5.96 13.77 6.25
C GLN A 268 -7.04 14.84 6.24
N ASP A 269 -8.26 14.42 6.54
CA ASP A 269 -9.43 15.28 6.60
C ASP A 269 -10.37 14.78 7.70
N SER A 270 -11.38 15.57 8.07
CA SER A 270 -12.41 15.15 9.03
C SER A 270 -13.79 15.54 8.57
N VAL A 271 -14.79 14.81 9.05
CA VAL A 271 -16.19 15.10 8.82
C VAL A 271 -16.99 14.99 10.11
N LYS A 272 -17.79 16.01 10.41
CA LYS A 272 -18.72 16.00 11.53
C LYS A 272 -20.01 15.31 11.15
N LEU A 273 -20.51 14.46 12.02
CA LEU A 273 -21.64 13.59 11.78
C LEU A 273 -22.63 13.65 12.93
N THR A 274 -23.90 13.49 12.62
CA THR A 274 -25.01 13.34 13.58
C THR A 274 -25.82 12.09 13.22
N ASP A 275 -26.76 11.67 14.05
CA ASP A 275 -27.63 10.51 13.76
C ASP A 275 -28.50 10.69 12.51
N SER A 276 -28.80 11.94 12.17
CA SER A 276 -29.60 12.30 11.00
C SER A 276 -28.78 12.60 9.74
N THR A 277 -27.44 12.61 9.84
CA THR A 277 -26.57 12.92 8.70
C THR A 277 -26.72 11.87 7.60
N ARG A 278 -26.97 12.33 6.38
CA ARG A 278 -27.02 11.52 5.15
C ARG A 278 -25.75 11.74 4.35
N LEU A 279 -25.47 10.82 3.44
CA LEU A 279 -24.32 10.92 2.56
C LEU A 279 -24.30 12.25 1.79
N ALA A 280 -25.44 12.65 1.24
CA ALA A 280 -25.60 13.89 0.48
C ALA A 280 -25.23 15.17 1.25
N ASP A 281 -25.31 15.14 2.59
CA ASP A 281 -25.01 16.30 3.44
C ASP A 281 -23.49 16.53 3.57
N ILE A 282 -22.68 15.49 3.44
CA ILE A 282 -21.24 15.54 3.74
C ILE A 282 -20.35 15.49 2.51
N VAL A 283 -20.69 14.69 1.50
CA VAL A 283 -19.80 14.45 0.36
C VAL A 283 -19.48 15.67 -0.50
N PRO A 284 -20.31 16.72 -0.64
CA PRO A 284 -19.92 17.90 -1.39
C PRO A 284 -18.70 18.63 -0.79
N ALA A 285 -18.66 18.76 0.54
CA ALA A 285 -17.52 19.37 1.24
C ALA A 285 -16.28 18.48 1.18
N MET A 286 -16.45 17.16 1.35
CA MET A 286 -15.37 16.18 1.20
C MET A 286 -14.78 16.21 -0.22
N ASP A 287 -15.59 16.24 -1.27
CA ASP A 287 -15.12 16.26 -2.66
C ASP A 287 -14.37 17.57 -2.99
N ALA A 288 -14.84 18.70 -2.46
CA ALA A 288 -14.13 19.97 -2.61
C ALA A 288 -12.74 19.92 -1.96
N SER A 289 -12.61 19.31 -0.78
CA SER A 289 -11.32 19.11 -0.11
C SER A 289 -10.41 18.16 -0.91
N VAL A 290 -10.92 17.01 -1.31
CA VAL A 290 -10.18 16.03 -2.11
C VAL A 290 -9.67 16.65 -3.42
N ARG A 291 -10.53 17.37 -4.16
CA ARG A 291 -10.14 18.04 -5.42
C ARG A 291 -9.02 19.07 -5.19
N ARG A 292 -9.08 19.83 -4.11
CA ARG A 292 -8.03 20.78 -3.75
C ARG A 292 -6.71 20.06 -3.46
N ASN A 293 -6.76 18.99 -2.67
CA ASN A 293 -5.59 18.21 -2.27
C ASN A 293 -4.94 17.45 -3.45
N LEU A 294 -5.73 17.05 -4.44
CA LEU A 294 -5.23 16.39 -5.65
C LEU A 294 -4.64 17.34 -6.70
N GLN A 295 -4.62 18.67 -6.46
CA GLN A 295 -3.89 19.59 -7.34
C GLN A 295 -2.38 19.32 -7.26
N PRO A 296 -1.64 19.40 -8.38
CA PRO A 296 -0.23 19.07 -8.41
C PRO A 296 0.60 19.82 -7.37
N GLU A 297 0.35 21.11 -7.17
CA GLU A 297 1.07 21.91 -6.19
C GLU A 297 0.78 21.47 -4.74
N ALA A 298 -0.47 21.11 -4.42
CA ALA A 298 -0.84 20.60 -3.11
C ALA A 298 -0.15 19.26 -2.84
N GLN A 299 -0.09 18.36 -3.84
CA GLN A 299 0.62 17.09 -3.73
C GLN A 299 2.11 17.28 -3.51
N LEU A 300 2.76 18.19 -4.26
CA LEU A 300 4.20 18.48 -4.09
C LEU A 300 4.49 19.04 -2.70
N ARG A 301 3.67 19.97 -2.21
CA ARG A 301 3.77 20.53 -0.87
C ARG A 301 3.62 19.47 0.21
N GLN A 302 2.60 18.63 0.08
CA GLN A 302 2.33 17.53 1.03
C GLN A 302 3.48 16.50 1.05
N MET A 303 3.97 16.12 -0.14
CA MET A 303 5.12 15.22 -0.27
C MET A 303 6.37 15.81 0.39
N ALA A 304 6.67 17.08 0.13
CA ALA A 304 7.81 17.76 0.74
C ALA A 304 7.71 17.76 2.28
N GLN A 305 6.53 18.04 2.81
CA GLN A 305 6.29 18.07 4.26
C GLN A 305 6.44 16.68 4.91
N GLN A 306 5.84 15.66 4.30
CA GLN A 306 5.95 14.28 4.82
C GLN A 306 7.38 13.74 4.76
N MET A 307 8.10 14.05 3.68
CA MET A 307 9.47 13.59 3.51
C MET A 307 10.51 14.41 4.27
N ALA A 308 10.17 15.61 4.75
CA ALA A 308 11.10 16.48 5.45
C ALA A 308 11.70 15.84 6.71
N TRP A 309 10.87 15.14 7.51
CA TRP A 309 11.35 14.42 8.69
C TRP A 309 12.22 13.23 8.32
N VAL A 310 11.79 12.43 7.36
CA VAL A 310 12.54 11.28 6.84
C VAL A 310 13.92 11.74 6.37
N TYR A 311 13.97 12.78 5.53
CA TYR A 311 15.20 13.36 5.01
C TYR A 311 16.11 13.86 6.13
N LYS A 312 15.58 14.62 7.08
CA LYS A 312 16.32 15.15 8.21
C LYS A 312 16.99 14.05 9.05
N VAL A 313 16.29 12.94 9.27
CA VAL A 313 16.82 11.77 10.00
C VAL A 313 17.84 11.03 9.15
N ASP A 314 17.57 10.83 7.87
CA ASP A 314 18.44 10.09 6.96
C ASP A 314 19.80 10.77 6.78
N GLN A 315 19.83 12.10 6.67
CA GLN A 315 21.06 12.88 6.52
C GLN A 315 21.96 12.92 7.77
N GLN A 316 21.51 12.38 8.91
CA GLN A 316 22.34 12.33 10.12
C GLN A 316 23.56 11.40 9.94
N LYS A 317 24.74 11.86 10.35
CA LYS A 317 25.97 11.06 10.36
C LYS A 317 25.96 10.04 11.52
N ALA A 318 24.87 9.29 11.65
CA ALA A 318 24.65 8.32 12.72
C ALA A 318 24.49 6.89 12.15
N PRO A 319 24.76 5.84 12.95
CA PRO A 319 24.43 4.47 12.57
C PRO A 319 22.94 4.30 12.27
N LEU A 320 22.60 3.44 11.30
CA LEU A 320 21.21 3.20 10.88
C LEU A 320 20.26 2.90 12.05
N ARG A 321 20.69 2.11 13.03
CA ARG A 321 19.90 1.79 14.24
C ARG A 321 19.53 3.03 15.06
N ILE A 322 20.40 4.03 15.09
CA ILE A 322 20.12 5.30 15.77
C ILE A 322 19.13 6.11 14.95
N LYS A 323 19.32 6.19 13.63
CA LYS A 323 18.37 6.84 12.72
C LYS A 323 16.97 6.24 12.87
N GLN A 324 16.84 4.90 12.88
CA GLN A 324 15.57 4.21 13.10
C GLN A 324 14.89 4.60 14.43
N ARG A 325 15.65 4.59 15.54
CA ARG A 325 15.09 4.99 16.85
C ARG A 325 14.62 6.43 16.89
N VAL A 326 15.42 7.35 16.30
CA VAL A 326 15.05 8.77 16.23
C VAL A 326 13.80 8.96 15.37
N PHE A 327 13.71 8.26 14.25
CA PHE A 327 12.54 8.31 13.38
C PHE A 327 11.27 7.80 14.10
N GLN A 328 11.34 6.63 14.73
CA GLN A 328 10.23 6.02 15.47
C GLN A 328 9.74 6.92 16.62
N MET A 329 10.67 7.56 17.33
CA MET A 329 10.34 8.51 18.38
C MET A 329 9.61 9.74 17.83
N GLY A 330 10.03 10.24 16.67
CA GLY A 330 9.36 11.34 15.98
C GLY A 330 7.96 10.97 15.50
N GLU A 331 7.75 9.80 14.93
CA GLU A 331 6.43 9.31 14.54
C GLU A 331 5.50 9.18 15.75
N TYR A 332 5.98 8.63 16.86
CA TYR A 332 5.22 8.52 18.10
C TYR A 332 4.75 9.88 18.65
N ILE A 333 5.59 10.90 18.54
CA ILE A 333 5.28 12.25 19.05
C ILE A 333 4.36 13.05 18.11
N SER A 334 4.51 12.85 16.78
CA SER A 334 3.83 13.66 15.75
C SER A 334 2.65 12.96 15.07
N GLY A 335 2.47 11.67 15.31
CA GLY A 335 1.42 10.89 14.65
C GLY A 335 0.03 11.32 15.12
N VAL A 336 -0.83 11.70 14.17
CA VAL A 336 -2.26 11.88 14.40
C VAL A 336 -2.95 10.70 13.71
N PRO A 337 -3.48 9.73 14.46
CA PRO A 337 -4.17 8.61 13.84
C PRO A 337 -5.52 9.09 13.28
N ALA A 338 -5.76 8.81 12.03
CA ALA A 338 -7.11 8.84 11.48
C ALA A 338 -7.90 7.62 12.00
N ASP A 339 -9.22 7.71 12.05
CA ASP A 339 -10.08 6.57 12.38
C ASP A 339 -9.94 5.47 11.33
N PHE A 340 -9.77 5.88 10.07
CA PHE A 340 -9.39 4.95 9.00
C PHE A 340 -8.50 5.62 7.96
N TRP A 341 -7.74 4.79 7.28
CA TRP A 341 -6.98 5.16 6.10
C TRP A 341 -7.56 4.45 4.88
N LEU A 342 -7.83 5.19 3.80
CA LEU A 342 -8.42 4.68 2.57
C LEU A 342 -7.45 4.79 1.40
N SER A 343 -7.15 3.65 0.80
CA SER A 343 -6.48 3.57 -0.50
C SER A 343 -7.45 3.05 -1.54
N TYR A 344 -7.55 3.73 -2.68
CA TYR A 344 -8.39 3.33 -3.79
C TYR A 344 -7.55 3.01 -5.02
N LEU A 345 -7.22 1.75 -5.19
CA LEU A 345 -6.37 1.25 -6.28
C LEU A 345 -7.05 1.31 -7.65
N GLY A 346 -8.38 1.25 -7.69
CA GLY A 346 -9.10 1.02 -8.93
C GLY A 346 -8.85 -0.39 -9.47
N ASN A 347 -8.57 -0.52 -10.77
CA ASN A 347 -8.21 -1.82 -11.33
C ASN A 347 -6.77 -2.20 -10.96
N PRO A 348 -6.55 -3.32 -10.23
CA PRO A 348 -5.21 -3.74 -9.80
C PRO A 348 -4.32 -4.24 -10.94
N LEU A 349 -4.89 -4.49 -12.11
CA LEU A 349 -4.20 -5.03 -13.30
C LEU A 349 -3.83 -3.91 -14.28
N LEU A 350 -3.21 -2.84 -13.84
CA LEU A 350 -2.77 -1.77 -14.74
C LEU A 350 -1.34 -2.01 -15.22
N PRO A 351 -1.05 -1.87 -16.50
CA PRO A 351 -1.94 -1.47 -17.64
C PRO A 351 -2.63 -2.66 -18.33
N ALA A 352 -3.21 -3.61 -17.60
CA ALA A 352 -3.76 -4.84 -18.17
C ALA A 352 -4.82 -4.59 -19.23
N THR A 353 -4.78 -5.45 -20.22
CA THR A 353 -5.82 -5.55 -21.23
C THR A 353 -7.07 -6.21 -20.66
N PRO A 354 -8.28 -5.92 -21.18
CA PRO A 354 -9.49 -6.64 -20.80
C PRO A 354 -9.36 -8.17 -20.98
N GLU A 355 -8.53 -8.61 -21.91
CA GLU A 355 -8.26 -10.02 -22.20
C GLU A 355 -7.62 -10.74 -21.01
N LEU A 356 -6.82 -10.08 -20.17
CA LEU A 356 -6.28 -10.70 -18.96
C LEU A 356 -7.36 -10.89 -17.89
N GLN A 357 -8.28 -9.95 -17.76
CA GLN A 357 -9.30 -9.97 -16.71
C GLN A 357 -10.21 -11.20 -16.75
N GLN A 358 -10.46 -11.77 -17.94
CA GLN A 358 -11.28 -12.98 -18.08
C GLN A 358 -10.71 -14.22 -17.39
N TYR A 359 -9.40 -14.25 -17.13
CA TYR A 359 -8.72 -15.37 -16.44
C TYR A 359 -8.67 -15.18 -14.93
N ILE A 360 -9.14 -14.03 -14.44
CA ILE A 360 -9.09 -13.68 -13.00
C ILE A 360 -10.51 -13.60 -12.47
N ARG A 361 -10.82 -14.43 -11.48
CA ARG A 361 -12.13 -14.49 -10.85
C ARG A 361 -12.30 -13.45 -9.75
N ASP A 362 -11.27 -13.28 -8.92
CA ASP A 362 -11.33 -12.43 -7.74
C ASP A 362 -9.98 -11.79 -7.39
N PHE A 363 -10.03 -10.70 -6.63
CA PHE A 363 -8.85 -10.00 -6.17
C PHE A 363 -9.07 -9.42 -4.77
N ASN A 364 -8.10 -9.67 -3.87
CA ASN A 364 -8.04 -9.05 -2.56
C ASN A 364 -6.66 -8.39 -2.36
N VAL A 365 -6.64 -7.30 -1.59
CA VAL A 365 -5.41 -6.59 -1.24
C VAL A 365 -5.38 -6.34 0.26
N TRP A 366 -4.31 -6.76 0.92
CA TRP A 366 -4.13 -6.65 2.35
C TRP A 366 -2.90 -5.81 2.64
N VAL A 367 -3.11 -4.67 3.31
CA VAL A 367 -2.06 -3.73 3.72
C VAL A 367 -2.23 -3.45 5.20
N PRO A 368 -1.26 -3.89 6.03
CA PRO A 368 -1.32 -3.65 7.47
C PRO A 368 -1.44 -2.16 7.77
N PRO A 369 -2.38 -1.76 8.65
CA PRO A 369 -2.50 -0.37 9.06
C PRO A 369 -1.24 0.07 9.78
N ASP A 370 -0.85 1.31 9.52
CA ASP A 370 0.31 1.91 10.11
C ASP A 370 -0.05 2.58 11.44
N GLY A 371 0.42 2.03 12.54
CA GLY A 371 0.38 2.67 13.84
C GLY A 371 -0.96 2.73 14.57
N GLY A 372 -1.98 1.96 14.19
CA GLY A 372 -3.18 1.79 15.01
C GLY A 372 -4.50 2.26 14.40
N SER A 373 -4.48 2.86 13.21
CA SER A 373 -5.71 3.10 12.45
C SER A 373 -6.16 1.84 11.70
N MET A 374 -7.39 1.85 11.26
CA MET A 374 -7.94 0.85 10.35
C MET A 374 -7.47 1.16 8.94
N GLY A 375 -6.86 0.20 8.26
CA GLY A 375 -6.52 0.29 6.83
C GLY A 375 -7.65 -0.24 5.97
N VAL A 376 -8.08 0.52 4.98
CA VAL A 376 -9.10 0.11 3.99
C VAL A 376 -8.50 0.22 2.60
N GLU A 377 -8.32 -0.92 1.96
CA GLU A 377 -7.92 -1.01 0.55
C GLU A 377 -9.12 -1.30 -0.32
N ALA A 378 -9.39 -0.41 -1.26
CA ALA A 378 -10.49 -0.56 -2.22
C ALA A 378 -9.94 -0.86 -3.62
N SER A 379 -10.40 -1.93 -4.22
CA SER A 379 -10.07 -2.32 -5.59
C SER A 379 -11.32 -2.57 -6.42
N SER A 380 -11.19 -2.54 -7.74
CA SER A 380 -12.30 -2.76 -8.67
C SER A 380 -11.89 -3.76 -9.75
N LEU A 381 -12.51 -4.93 -9.76
CA LEU A 381 -12.31 -5.96 -10.77
C LEU A 381 -13.63 -6.55 -11.20
N ASN A 382 -13.83 -6.81 -12.50
CA ASN A 382 -14.99 -7.50 -13.07
C ASN A 382 -16.37 -6.95 -12.59
N GLY A 383 -16.49 -5.64 -12.44
CA GLY A 383 -17.75 -5.02 -12.01
C GLY A 383 -18.02 -5.07 -10.51
N VAL A 384 -17.09 -5.62 -9.72
CA VAL A 384 -17.13 -5.68 -8.25
C VAL A 384 -16.10 -4.70 -7.68
N ILE A 385 -16.47 -4.00 -6.61
CA ILE A 385 -15.54 -3.31 -5.73
C ILE A 385 -15.37 -4.16 -4.49
N THR A 386 -14.11 -4.46 -4.16
CA THR A 386 -13.73 -5.20 -2.95
C THR A 386 -13.04 -4.25 -2.00
N LEU A 387 -13.53 -4.18 -0.76
CA LEU A 387 -12.91 -3.49 0.36
C LEU A 387 -12.24 -4.56 1.23
N CYS A 388 -10.92 -4.51 1.33
CA CYS A 388 -10.16 -5.32 2.26
C CYS A 388 -9.75 -4.42 3.43
N ILE A 389 -10.19 -4.77 4.63
CA ILE A 389 -10.00 -3.96 5.82
C ILE A 389 -9.11 -4.74 6.79
N GLU A 390 -8.01 -4.13 7.21
CA GLU A 390 -7.14 -4.67 8.25
C GLU A 390 -7.09 -3.71 9.45
N ASN A 391 -7.19 -4.26 10.66
CA ASN A 391 -7.06 -3.52 11.91
C ASN A 391 -6.53 -4.42 13.03
N LYS A 392 -6.01 -3.83 14.10
CA LYS A 392 -5.54 -4.55 15.30
C LYS A 392 -6.54 -4.47 16.47
N ALA A 393 -7.57 -3.64 16.35
CA ALA A 393 -8.61 -3.52 17.37
C ALA A 393 -9.64 -4.65 17.23
N GLU A 394 -10.25 -5.04 18.34
CA GLU A 394 -11.43 -5.90 18.29
C GLU A 394 -12.63 -5.08 17.83
N MET A 395 -13.15 -5.40 16.66
CA MET A 395 -14.29 -4.73 16.04
C MET A 395 -15.35 -5.77 15.61
N PRO A 396 -15.99 -6.46 16.57
CA PRO A 396 -16.96 -7.51 16.25
C PRO A 396 -18.16 -6.93 15.51
N GLY A 397 -18.55 -7.58 14.41
CA GLY A 397 -19.68 -7.16 13.59
C GLY A 397 -19.39 -5.94 12.70
N LEU A 398 -18.14 -5.57 12.48
CA LEU A 398 -17.75 -4.48 11.59
C LEU A 398 -18.32 -4.68 10.17
N ALA A 399 -18.20 -5.89 9.64
CA ALA A 399 -18.76 -6.24 8.32
C ALA A 399 -20.26 -5.94 8.23
N ALA A 400 -21.04 -6.34 9.25
CA ALA A 400 -22.47 -6.11 9.31
C ALA A 400 -22.83 -4.63 9.45
N ALA A 401 -22.05 -3.86 10.23
CA ALA A 401 -22.23 -2.43 10.38
C ALA A 401 -21.99 -1.68 9.06
N ILE A 402 -20.93 -2.04 8.33
CA ILE A 402 -20.64 -1.47 7.00
C ILE A 402 -21.74 -1.82 6.01
N ARG A 403 -22.16 -3.10 5.94
CA ARG A 403 -23.30 -3.51 5.09
C ARG A 403 -24.53 -2.65 5.35
N THR A 404 -24.96 -2.55 6.60
CA THR A 404 -26.16 -1.80 6.98
C THR A 404 -26.10 -0.34 6.57
N ALA A 405 -24.95 0.32 6.81
CA ALA A 405 -24.78 1.72 6.45
C ALA A 405 -24.77 1.92 4.93
N PHE A 406 -24.13 1.03 4.18
CA PHE A 406 -24.04 1.12 2.72
C PHE A 406 -25.40 0.86 2.06
N GLU A 407 -26.13 -0.18 2.49
CA GLU A 407 -27.45 -0.52 1.96
C GLU A 407 -28.49 0.60 2.26
N LYS A 408 -28.35 1.29 3.39
CA LYS A 408 -29.18 2.46 3.72
C LYS A 408 -29.01 3.61 2.73
N GLU A 409 -27.82 3.77 2.15
CA GLU A 409 -27.50 4.77 1.14
C GLU A 409 -27.60 4.22 -0.31
N GLY A 410 -28.30 3.08 -0.50
CA GLY A 410 -28.61 2.51 -1.81
C GLY A 410 -27.51 1.68 -2.46
N ILE A 411 -26.44 1.36 -1.73
CA ILE A 411 -25.36 0.53 -2.26
C ILE A 411 -25.75 -0.96 -2.22
N THR A 412 -25.58 -1.66 -3.33
CA THR A 412 -25.79 -3.10 -3.39
C THR A 412 -24.57 -3.83 -2.85
N VAL A 413 -24.65 -4.34 -1.62
CA VAL A 413 -23.60 -5.14 -0.98
C VAL A 413 -23.79 -6.62 -1.32
N LEU A 414 -22.83 -7.20 -2.03
CA LEU A 414 -22.84 -8.60 -2.44
C LEU A 414 -22.46 -9.51 -1.28
N GLU A 415 -21.42 -9.12 -0.54
CA GLU A 415 -20.85 -9.89 0.55
C GLU A 415 -20.26 -8.96 1.61
N ALA A 416 -20.36 -9.33 2.88
CA ALA A 416 -19.67 -8.64 3.99
C ALA A 416 -19.38 -9.66 5.08
N GLU A 417 -18.10 -9.88 5.39
CA GLU A 417 -17.67 -10.93 6.30
C GLU A 417 -16.43 -10.49 7.11
N ASP A 418 -16.40 -10.92 8.36
CA ASP A 418 -15.21 -10.85 9.20
C ASP A 418 -14.46 -12.18 9.01
N LEU A 419 -13.21 -12.11 8.49
CA LEU A 419 -12.46 -13.29 8.02
C LEU A 419 -11.64 -13.99 9.12
N ASP A 420 -11.47 -13.36 10.25
CA ASP A 420 -10.69 -13.91 11.34
C ASP A 420 -11.58 -14.32 12.50
N GLY A 421 -11.73 -15.61 12.59
CA GLY A 421 -12.15 -16.27 13.81
C GLY A 421 -10.95 -16.69 14.65
#